data_d1dfbcd4b1929384f7b208969eade5d0
#
_entry.id   d1dfbcd4b1929384f7b208969eade5d0
#
_cell.length_a   1.000
_cell.length_b   1.000
_cell.length_c   1.000
_cell.angle_alpha   90.00
_cell.angle_beta   90.00
_cell.angle_gamma   90.00
#
_symmetry.space_group_name_H-M   'P 1'
#
loop_
_entity.id
_entity.type
_entity.pdbx_description
1 polymer ?
#
loop_
_entity_poly.entity_id
_entity_poly.type
_entity_poly.pdbx_seq_one_letter_code
_entity_poly.pdbx_strand_id
1 'polypeptide(L)'
;MSDQLKYFAERLPATFLYAGIDVEAQGLFAGVRGRQIAGRFTVIPAAPFGYGTGAQRGQWRALIAALESLLRLHRHRTGNLVRLDEYLYRRSGGMIGSLSQLVRGAAILAIEDGSEQVSKQLLDSVAVDYAAERADTASRPQGGGSRAVRKQTAG
;
A
#
# COMPACT_ATOMS: atom_id res chain seq x y z
N MET A 1 10.55 16.57 -22.69
CA MET A 1 9.94 16.74 -21.34
C MET A 1 10.96 17.25 -20.32
N SER A 2 12.17 16.69 -20.24
CA SER A 2 13.22 17.14 -19.28
C SER A 2 13.68 18.60 -19.45
N ASP A 3 13.74 19.12 -20.67
CA ASP A 3 14.19 20.50 -20.93
C ASP A 3 13.18 21.56 -20.44
N GLN A 4 11.90 21.28 -20.52
CA GLN A 4 10.85 22.18 -20.01
C GLN A 4 10.88 22.25 -18.48
N LEU A 5 11.10 21.12 -17.81
CA LEU A 5 11.19 21.05 -16.35
C LEU A 5 12.42 21.83 -15.83
N LYS A 6 13.56 21.70 -16.52
CA LYS A 6 14.76 22.47 -16.22
C LYS A 6 14.51 23.97 -16.38
N TYR A 7 13.87 24.38 -17.46
CA TYR A 7 13.54 25.79 -17.73
C TYR A 7 12.67 26.40 -16.62
N PHE A 8 11.67 25.66 -16.13
CA PHE A 8 10.83 26.13 -15.02
C PHE A 8 11.61 26.17 -13.70
N ALA A 9 12.43 25.15 -13.41
CA ALA A 9 13.22 25.09 -12.18
C ALA A 9 14.27 26.20 -12.07
N GLU A 10 14.78 26.71 -13.17
CA GLU A 10 15.76 27.78 -13.20
C GLU A 10 15.15 29.19 -13.13
N ARG A 11 13.87 29.35 -13.49
CA ARG A 11 13.19 30.66 -13.57
C ARG A 11 12.21 30.95 -12.47
N LEU A 12 11.73 29.91 -11.78
CA LEU A 12 10.78 30.09 -10.69
C LEU A 12 11.46 29.85 -9.35
N PRO A 13 11.35 30.79 -8.39
CA PRO A 13 11.85 30.59 -7.03
C PRO A 13 10.91 29.65 -6.26
N ALA A 14 10.83 28.38 -6.71
CA ALA A 14 9.93 27.36 -6.18
C ALA A 14 10.66 26.02 -6.05
N THR A 15 10.25 25.24 -5.06
CA THR A 15 10.68 23.84 -4.95
C THR A 15 9.71 22.96 -5.75
N PHE A 16 10.26 22.14 -6.64
CA PHE A 16 9.49 21.22 -7.46
C PHE A 16 9.52 19.83 -6.86
N LEU A 17 8.34 19.22 -6.63
CA LEU A 17 8.19 17.85 -6.21
C LEU A 17 7.57 17.04 -7.35
N TYR A 18 8.28 16.01 -7.79
CA TYR A 18 7.80 15.06 -8.79
C TYR A 18 7.43 13.75 -8.09
N ALA A 19 6.19 13.33 -8.19
CA ALA A 19 5.73 12.06 -7.65
C ALA A 19 5.26 11.15 -8.78
N GLY A 20 5.64 9.88 -8.73
CA GLY A 20 5.25 8.89 -9.74
C GLY A 20 5.79 7.51 -9.40
N ILE A 21 5.37 6.52 -10.16
CA ILE A 21 5.86 5.14 -10.06
C ILE A 21 7.12 5.05 -10.91
N ASP A 22 8.21 4.53 -10.33
CA ASP A 22 9.49 4.31 -11.02
C ASP A 22 9.98 5.53 -11.83
N VAL A 23 9.88 6.72 -11.23
CA VAL A 23 10.25 7.99 -11.89
C VAL A 23 11.67 7.94 -12.46
N GLU A 24 12.58 7.20 -11.81
CA GLU A 24 13.94 6.98 -12.29
C GLU A 24 14.00 6.11 -13.55
N ALA A 25 13.19 5.03 -13.60
CA ALA A 25 13.15 4.09 -14.71
C ALA A 25 12.39 4.64 -15.93
N GLN A 26 11.47 5.56 -15.71
CA GLN A 26 10.62 6.16 -16.76
C GLN A 26 11.34 7.17 -17.67
N GLY A 27 12.66 7.22 -17.62
CA GLY A 27 13.47 8.03 -18.54
C GLY A 27 13.61 9.50 -18.17
N LEU A 28 13.10 9.96 -17.02
CA LEU A 28 13.31 11.33 -16.53
C LEU A 28 14.80 11.62 -16.36
N PHE A 29 15.56 10.63 -15.91
CA PHE A 29 17.01 10.69 -15.71
C PHE A 29 17.81 9.93 -16.78
N ALA A 30 17.17 9.51 -17.88
CA ALA A 30 17.85 8.79 -18.95
C ALA A 30 18.74 9.70 -19.81
N GLY A 31 19.84 9.11 -20.31
CA GLY A 31 20.77 9.80 -21.18
C GLY A 31 21.75 10.76 -20.47
N VAL A 32 22.63 11.40 -21.22
CA VAL A 32 23.68 12.30 -20.67
C VAL A 32 23.06 13.50 -19.94
N ARG A 33 22.01 14.08 -20.52
CA ARG A 33 21.31 15.24 -19.92
C ARG A 33 20.50 14.85 -18.68
N GLY A 34 19.90 13.66 -18.68
CA GLY A 34 19.18 13.13 -17.51
C GLY A 34 20.09 12.95 -16.31
N ARG A 35 21.32 12.48 -16.50
CA ARG A 35 22.32 12.35 -15.43
C ARG A 35 22.75 13.70 -14.84
N GLN A 36 22.84 14.76 -15.64
CA GLN A 36 23.12 16.12 -15.13
C GLN A 36 21.98 16.68 -14.28
N ILE A 37 20.73 16.33 -14.64
CA ILE A 37 19.55 16.74 -13.89
C ILE A 37 19.42 15.91 -12.59
N ALA A 38 19.71 14.61 -12.64
CA ALA A 38 19.64 13.70 -11.48
C ALA A 38 20.46 14.20 -10.28
N GLY A 39 21.63 14.81 -10.51
CA GLY A 39 22.46 15.39 -9.45
C GLY A 39 21.83 16.59 -8.71
N ARG A 40 20.72 17.13 -9.19
CA ARG A 40 19.98 18.24 -8.58
C ARG A 40 18.70 17.82 -7.86
N PHE A 41 18.35 16.53 -7.92
CA PHE A 41 17.16 15.98 -7.27
C PHE A 41 17.54 15.10 -6.09
N THR A 42 16.76 15.21 -5.04
CA THR A 42 16.78 14.22 -3.95
C THR A 42 15.67 13.22 -4.22
N VAL A 43 16.04 11.96 -4.45
CA VAL A 43 15.09 10.88 -4.63
C VAL A 43 14.65 10.37 -3.26
N ILE A 44 13.34 10.39 -3.02
CA ILE A 44 12.74 9.87 -1.80
C ILE A 44 11.92 8.63 -2.18
N PRO A 45 12.44 7.41 -1.95
CA PRO A 45 11.69 6.20 -2.25
C PRO A 45 10.54 6.03 -1.25
N ALA A 46 9.32 5.90 -1.76
CA ALA A 46 8.13 5.55 -0.99
C ALA A 46 7.95 4.03 -0.99
N ALA A 47 8.76 3.33 -0.21
CA ALA A 47 8.65 1.88 -0.06
C ALA A 47 7.43 1.48 0.78
N PRO A 48 6.83 0.29 0.56
CA PRO A 48 5.83 -0.26 1.45
C PRO A 48 6.36 -0.40 2.88
N PHE A 49 5.47 -0.29 3.86
CA PHE A 49 5.82 -0.55 5.26
C PHE A 49 6.22 -2.02 5.43
N GLY A 50 7.26 -2.25 6.24
CA GLY A 50 7.64 -3.60 6.64
C GLY A 50 6.82 -4.09 7.84
N TYR A 51 6.82 -5.42 8.06
CA TYR A 51 6.12 -6.06 9.18
C TYR A 51 6.99 -7.13 9.90
N GLY A 52 8.23 -7.33 9.46
CA GLY A 52 9.11 -8.40 9.96
C GLY A 52 9.63 -8.16 11.36
N THR A 53 9.97 -6.93 11.73
CA THR A 53 10.54 -6.57 13.02
C THR A 53 9.53 -5.91 13.96
N GLY A 54 9.81 -5.89 15.26
CA GLY A 54 8.99 -5.19 16.25
C GLY A 54 8.88 -3.69 15.96
N ALA A 55 9.98 -3.06 15.52
CA ALA A 55 10.00 -1.64 15.15
C ALA A 55 9.10 -1.37 13.95
N GLN A 56 9.18 -2.20 12.90
CA GLN A 56 8.32 -2.08 11.71
C GLN A 56 6.84 -2.24 12.06
N ARG A 57 6.50 -3.24 12.89
CA ARG A 57 5.11 -3.40 13.38
C ARG A 57 4.64 -2.21 14.19
N GLY A 58 5.52 -1.61 14.99
CA GLY A 58 5.23 -0.38 15.73
C GLY A 58 4.90 0.79 14.81
N GLN A 59 5.70 1.01 13.77
CA GLN A 59 5.46 2.04 12.75
C GLN A 59 4.15 1.80 12.00
N TRP A 60 3.87 0.56 11.62
CA TRP A 60 2.63 0.16 10.95
C TRP A 60 1.39 0.44 11.83
N ARG A 61 1.44 0.04 13.10
CA ARG A 61 0.36 0.33 14.08
C ARG A 61 0.15 1.82 14.30
N ALA A 62 1.23 2.60 14.35
CA ALA A 62 1.13 4.05 14.47
C ALA A 62 0.43 4.68 13.25
N LEU A 63 0.71 4.21 12.04
CA LEU A 63 0.02 4.64 10.83
C LEU A 63 -1.48 4.29 10.88
N ILE A 64 -1.83 3.04 11.28
CA ILE A 64 -3.23 2.64 11.43
C ILE A 64 -3.93 3.51 12.46
N ALA A 65 -3.32 3.76 13.62
CA ALA A 65 -3.89 4.61 14.67
C ALA A 65 -4.13 6.05 14.17
N ALA A 66 -3.20 6.59 13.38
CA ALA A 66 -3.35 7.92 12.78
C ALA A 66 -4.54 7.95 11.81
N LEU A 67 -4.69 6.95 10.93
CA LEU A 67 -5.85 6.86 10.03
C LEU A 67 -7.16 6.64 10.80
N GLU A 68 -7.14 5.78 11.82
CA GLU A 68 -8.31 5.52 12.68
C GLU A 68 -8.78 6.79 13.40
N SER A 69 -7.87 7.65 13.84
CA SER A 69 -8.18 8.92 14.52
C SER A 69 -8.93 9.92 13.62
N LEU A 70 -8.86 9.76 12.31
CA LEU A 70 -9.58 10.59 11.33
C LEU A 70 -11.01 10.12 11.09
N LEU A 71 -11.37 8.92 11.53
CA LEU A 71 -12.73 8.38 11.37
C LEU A 71 -13.71 9.15 12.25
N ARG A 72 -14.83 9.58 11.66
CA ARG A 72 -15.92 10.31 12.32
C ARG A 72 -17.19 9.46 12.42
N LEU A 73 -17.03 8.23 12.90
CA LEU A 73 -18.11 7.25 13.07
C LEU A 73 -18.53 7.18 14.53
N HIS A 74 -19.83 7.30 14.81
CA HIS A 74 -20.36 7.47 16.17
C HIS A 74 -20.15 6.26 17.08
N ARG A 75 -20.10 5.04 16.52
CA ARG A 75 -19.98 3.79 17.27
C ARG A 75 -18.58 3.17 17.15
N HIS A 76 -17.71 3.73 16.29
CA HIS A 76 -16.35 3.23 16.13
C HIS A 76 -15.51 3.54 17.38
N ARG A 77 -14.84 2.53 17.91
CA ARG A 77 -13.97 2.71 19.08
C ARG A 77 -12.51 2.73 18.64
N THR A 78 -11.75 3.70 19.14
CA THR A 78 -10.31 3.80 18.92
C THR A 78 -9.60 2.50 19.33
N GLY A 79 -8.67 2.05 18.51
CA GLY A 79 -7.90 0.82 18.70
C GLY A 79 -8.52 -0.42 18.02
N ASN A 80 -9.75 -0.33 17.48
CA ASN A 80 -10.36 -1.46 16.77
C ASN A 80 -9.58 -1.82 15.51
N LEU A 81 -9.13 -0.84 14.72
CA LEU A 81 -8.31 -1.09 13.53
C LEU A 81 -6.90 -1.52 13.91
N VAL A 82 -6.32 -0.96 14.97
CA VAL A 82 -4.99 -1.36 15.46
C VAL A 82 -4.95 -2.83 15.87
N ARG A 83 -6.04 -3.40 16.40
CA ARG A 83 -6.14 -4.84 16.70
C ARG A 83 -6.13 -5.72 15.45
N LEU A 84 -6.39 -5.15 14.29
CA LEU A 84 -6.40 -5.83 13.00
C LEU A 84 -5.12 -5.54 12.19
N ASP A 85 -4.04 -5.11 12.85
CA ASP A 85 -2.82 -4.64 12.19
C ASP A 85 -2.22 -5.65 11.21
N GLU A 86 -2.12 -6.93 11.57
CA GLU A 86 -1.62 -7.99 10.70
C GLU A 86 -2.57 -8.25 9.52
N TYR A 87 -3.87 -8.27 9.78
CA TYR A 87 -4.88 -8.44 8.74
C TYR A 87 -4.82 -7.29 7.72
N LEU A 88 -4.75 -6.04 8.21
CA LEU A 88 -4.64 -4.85 7.37
C LEU A 88 -3.32 -4.84 6.58
N TYR A 89 -2.24 -5.30 7.21
CA TYR A 89 -0.95 -5.44 6.51
C TYR A 89 -1.05 -6.41 5.34
N ARG A 90 -1.59 -7.60 5.56
CA ARG A 90 -1.78 -8.61 4.49
C ARG A 90 -2.65 -8.10 3.36
N ARG A 91 -3.76 -7.42 3.69
CA ARG A 91 -4.69 -6.89 2.68
C ARG A 91 -4.13 -5.73 1.86
N SER A 92 -3.26 -4.92 2.44
CA SER A 92 -2.69 -3.72 1.79
C SER A 92 -1.28 -3.94 1.22
N GLY A 93 -0.61 -5.06 1.55
CA GLY A 93 0.80 -5.27 1.21
C GLY A 93 1.74 -4.23 1.84
N GLY A 94 1.34 -3.60 2.95
CA GLY A 94 2.11 -2.51 3.57
C GLY A 94 2.03 -1.17 2.82
N MET A 95 1.19 -1.05 1.80
CA MET A 95 1.03 0.17 1.01
C MET A 95 0.02 1.12 1.65
N ILE A 96 0.41 2.38 1.88
CA ILE A 96 -0.43 3.41 2.49
C ILE A 96 -1.70 3.66 1.65
N GLY A 97 -1.56 3.71 0.33
CA GLY A 97 -2.67 3.95 -0.59
C GLY A 97 -3.76 2.88 -0.45
N SER A 98 -3.36 1.60 -0.49
CA SER A 98 -4.27 0.45 -0.35
C SER A 98 -4.89 0.39 1.05
N LEU A 99 -4.12 0.69 2.11
CA LEU A 99 -4.63 0.78 3.47
C LEU A 99 -5.69 1.89 3.60
N SER A 100 -5.40 3.09 3.07
CA SER A 100 -6.32 4.22 3.10
C SER A 100 -7.61 3.93 2.34
N GLN A 101 -7.51 3.30 1.16
CA GLN A 101 -8.65 2.89 0.36
C GLN A 101 -9.51 1.87 1.10
N LEU A 102 -8.89 0.87 1.73
CA LEU A 102 -9.55 -0.17 2.50
C LEU A 102 -10.33 0.40 3.69
N VAL A 103 -9.68 1.26 4.49
CA VAL A 103 -10.29 1.88 5.67
C VAL A 103 -11.42 2.83 5.26
N ARG A 104 -11.21 3.65 4.24
CA ARG A 104 -12.22 4.59 3.74
C ARG A 104 -13.41 3.87 3.13
N GLY A 105 -13.19 2.82 2.34
CA GLY A 105 -14.25 2.01 1.77
C GLY A 105 -15.12 1.37 2.85
N ALA A 106 -14.50 0.77 3.86
CA ALA A 106 -15.23 0.18 4.98
C ALA A 106 -15.98 1.22 5.84
N ALA A 107 -15.44 2.45 5.96
CA ALA A 107 -16.13 3.53 6.65
C ALA A 107 -17.39 4.01 5.88
N ILE A 108 -17.32 4.07 4.55
CA ILE A 108 -18.48 4.39 3.70
C ILE A 108 -19.55 3.33 3.87
N LEU A 109 -19.19 2.04 3.78
CA LEU A 109 -20.14 0.93 3.99
C LEU A 109 -20.75 0.97 5.39
N ALA A 110 -19.97 1.34 6.43
CA ALA A 110 -20.48 1.47 7.80
C ALA A 110 -21.50 2.62 7.99
N ILE A 111 -21.39 3.65 7.16
CA ILE A 111 -22.38 4.75 7.13
C ILE A 111 -23.63 4.29 6.39
N GLU A 112 -23.46 3.64 5.23
CA GLU A 112 -24.55 3.17 4.37
C GLU A 112 -25.43 2.11 5.07
N ASP A 113 -24.84 1.19 5.84
CA ASP A 113 -25.57 0.17 6.58
C ASP A 113 -26.04 0.64 7.99
N GLY A 114 -25.69 1.87 8.37
CA GLY A 114 -26.06 2.46 9.66
C GLY A 114 -25.35 1.86 10.88
N SER A 115 -24.34 1.00 10.68
CA SER A 115 -23.57 0.39 11.78
C SER A 115 -22.67 1.41 12.48
N GLU A 116 -22.24 2.45 11.77
CA GLU A 116 -21.37 3.52 12.27
C GLU A 116 -20.08 3.00 12.95
N GLN A 117 -19.63 1.84 12.50
CA GLN A 117 -18.45 1.15 13.03
C GLN A 117 -17.76 0.34 11.95
N VAL A 118 -16.47 0.57 11.73
CA VAL A 118 -15.66 -0.30 10.86
C VAL A 118 -15.44 -1.64 11.53
N SER A 119 -15.87 -2.70 10.87
CA SER A 119 -15.68 -4.10 11.27
C SER A 119 -14.82 -4.85 10.26
N LYS A 120 -14.26 -6.01 10.68
CA LYS A 120 -13.52 -6.87 9.77
C LYS A 120 -14.40 -7.32 8.59
N GLN A 121 -15.67 -7.56 8.82
CA GLN A 121 -16.64 -7.99 7.80
C GLN A 121 -16.80 -6.91 6.71
N LEU A 122 -16.93 -5.64 7.10
CA LEU A 122 -16.97 -4.52 6.15
C LEU A 122 -15.66 -4.36 5.40
N LEU A 123 -14.51 -4.51 6.08
CA LEU A 123 -13.21 -4.52 5.42
C LEU A 123 -13.08 -5.65 4.39
N ASP A 124 -13.63 -6.85 4.67
CA ASP A 124 -13.65 -7.97 3.73
C ASP A 124 -14.49 -7.67 2.46
N SER A 125 -15.51 -6.82 2.59
CA SER A 125 -16.39 -6.41 1.47
C SER A 125 -15.77 -5.33 0.56
N VAL A 126 -14.69 -4.67 0.99
CA VAL A 126 -14.01 -3.66 0.17
C VAL A 126 -13.05 -4.34 -0.80
N ALA A 127 -13.22 -4.09 -2.10
CA ALA A 127 -12.23 -4.48 -3.10
C ALA A 127 -10.94 -3.65 -2.91
N VAL A 128 -9.81 -4.34 -2.80
CA VAL A 128 -8.49 -3.71 -2.71
C VAL A 128 -7.84 -3.72 -4.08
N ASP A 129 -6.96 -2.76 -4.31
CA ASP A 129 -6.25 -2.57 -5.55
C ASP A 129 -5.52 -3.85 -6.01
N TYR A 130 -5.56 -4.12 -7.31
CA TYR A 130 -4.95 -5.31 -7.96
C TYR A 130 -3.48 -5.57 -7.56
N ALA A 131 -2.72 -4.51 -7.25
CA ALA A 131 -1.34 -4.62 -6.81
C ALA A 131 -1.19 -5.25 -5.41
N ALA A 132 -2.10 -4.95 -4.48
CA ALA A 132 -2.11 -5.52 -3.14
C ALA A 132 -2.60 -6.97 -3.13
N GLU A 133 -3.57 -7.32 -3.97
CA GLU A 133 -4.04 -8.70 -4.13
C GLU A 133 -2.97 -9.64 -4.69
N ARG A 134 -2.12 -9.15 -5.60
CA ARG A 134 -0.98 -9.92 -6.11
C ARG A 134 0.10 -10.16 -5.06
N ALA A 135 0.34 -9.22 -4.17
CA ALA A 135 1.28 -9.39 -3.06
C ALA A 135 0.78 -10.44 -2.05
N ASP A 136 -0.53 -10.50 -1.78
CA ASP A 136 -1.13 -11.49 -0.88
C ASP A 136 -1.14 -12.89 -1.50
N THR A 137 -1.41 -13.01 -2.80
CA THR A 137 -1.35 -14.30 -3.52
C THR A 137 0.06 -14.86 -3.62
N ALA A 138 1.07 -14.02 -3.74
CA ALA A 138 2.48 -14.43 -3.77
C ALA A 138 3.02 -14.87 -2.39
N SER A 139 2.41 -14.39 -1.30
CA SER A 139 2.81 -14.74 0.07
C SER A 139 2.04 -15.95 0.66
N ARG A 140 1.01 -16.46 -0.01
CA ARG A 140 0.36 -17.72 0.37
C ARG A 140 1.27 -18.89 0.03
N PRO A 141 1.72 -19.71 1.02
CA PRO A 141 2.43 -20.95 0.71
C PRO A 141 1.48 -21.84 -0.11
N GLN A 142 1.91 -22.19 -1.32
CA GLN A 142 1.21 -23.18 -2.14
C GLN A 142 1.22 -24.50 -1.36
N GLY A 143 0.09 -24.81 -0.74
CA GLY A 143 -0.14 -26.08 -0.08
C GLY A 143 0.02 -27.22 -1.10
N GLY A 144 1.12 -27.94 -0.99
CA GLY A 144 1.46 -29.07 -1.83
C GLY A 144 0.41 -30.17 -1.76
N GLY A 145 -0.47 -30.19 -2.74
CA GLY A 145 -1.38 -31.29 -3.01
C GLY A 145 -0.72 -32.30 -3.95
N SER A 146 0.36 -32.97 -3.51
CA SER A 146 0.87 -34.17 -4.19
C SER A 146 -0.07 -35.34 -3.89
N ARG A 147 -1.09 -35.49 -4.72
CA ARG A 147 -1.94 -36.71 -4.73
C ARG A 147 -1.18 -37.78 -5.52
N ALA A 148 -0.46 -38.63 -4.80
CA ALA A 148 0.16 -39.81 -5.37
C ALA A 148 -0.89 -40.70 -6.06
N VAL A 149 -0.82 -40.78 -7.37
CA VAL A 149 -1.56 -41.75 -8.17
C VAL A 149 -0.92 -43.10 -7.94
N ARG A 150 -1.56 -43.94 -7.15
CA ARG A 150 -1.22 -45.34 -6.92
C ARG A 150 -1.58 -46.14 -8.19
N LYS A 151 -0.57 -46.49 -9.00
CA LYS A 151 -0.70 -47.44 -10.09
C LYS A 151 -1.00 -48.83 -9.51
N GLN A 152 -2.21 -49.34 -9.73
CA GLN A 152 -2.50 -50.76 -9.59
C GLN A 152 -2.06 -51.45 -10.88
N THR A 153 -1.03 -52.25 -10.78
CA THR A 153 -0.69 -53.30 -11.76
C THR A 153 -1.44 -54.56 -11.33
N ALA A 154 -2.43 -54.97 -12.12
CA ALA A 154 -2.99 -56.30 -12.07
C ALA A 154 -2.16 -57.23 -12.94
N GLY A 155 -1.75 -58.37 -12.37
CA GLY A 155 -1.17 -59.50 -13.07
C GLY A 155 -2.23 -60.32 -13.83
#